data_7f653a062c9e0cc8791795b66aecfec4
#
_entry.id   7f653a062c9e0cc8791795b66aecfec4
#
_cell.length_a   1.000
_cell.length_b   1.000
_cell.length_c   1.000
_cell.angle_alpha   90.00
_cell.angle_beta   90.00
_cell.angle_gamma   90.00
#
_symmetry.space_group_name_H-M   'P 1'
#
loop_
_entity.id
_entity.type
_entity.pdbx_description
1 polymer ?
#
loop_
_entity_poly.entity_id
_entity_poly.type
_entity_poly.pdbx_seq_one_letter_code
_entity_poly.pdbx_strand_id
1 'polypeptide(L)'
;LAAISFTVNNIDYYVLTDSIGFFSKKIPLGKINVAVKHQDYVEKHFYFDLSKDTLISISLEKERSVLNEVIITNTKKAGITNLSGGKLSFSLKELVNVPTVLGTTDIIKILQLTPGVQNSGDANGYLYVRGGDPGHNAILYSGTPVYGMSHLLGIFPFYNTDHIKEVEFDKSSSNSKYGGRLSSTTQLLPNKILPSYFSIQGNIGVLASQVTLAAPINSKTGFYI
;
A
#
# COMPACT_ATOMS: atom_id res chain seq x y z
N LEU A 1 -2.36 10.82 -34.17
CA LEU A 1 -2.72 9.83 -35.18
C LEU A 1 -3.24 8.58 -34.50
N ALA A 2 -4.40 8.05 -34.95
CA ALA A 2 -4.93 6.80 -34.46
C ALA A 2 -4.50 5.64 -35.37
N ALA A 3 -4.20 4.50 -34.78
CA ALA A 3 -3.93 3.25 -35.48
C ALA A 3 -5.22 2.44 -35.54
N ILE A 4 -5.60 1.99 -36.76
CA ILE A 4 -6.78 1.19 -36.96
C ILE A 4 -6.35 -0.13 -37.58
N SER A 5 -6.77 -1.23 -36.98
CA SER A 5 -6.60 -2.58 -37.51
C SER A 5 -7.95 -3.17 -37.91
N PHE A 6 -7.97 -3.85 -39.05
CA PHE A 6 -9.13 -4.56 -39.57
C PHE A 6 -8.73 -6.02 -39.71
N THR A 7 -9.42 -6.93 -39.09
CA THR A 7 -9.21 -8.36 -39.26
C THR A 7 -10.35 -8.93 -40.11
N VAL A 8 -10.01 -9.46 -41.27
CA VAL A 8 -10.95 -10.10 -42.23
C VAL A 8 -10.40 -11.47 -42.57
N ASN A 9 -11.15 -12.54 -42.38
CA ASN A 9 -10.75 -13.91 -42.67
C ASN A 9 -9.37 -14.28 -42.11
N ASN A 10 -9.10 -13.90 -40.85
CA ASN A 10 -7.82 -14.08 -40.14
C ASN A 10 -6.62 -13.34 -40.75
N ILE A 11 -6.86 -12.35 -41.63
CA ILE A 11 -5.82 -11.48 -42.19
C ILE A 11 -5.98 -10.09 -41.59
N ASP A 12 -4.91 -9.50 -41.10
CA ASP A 12 -4.90 -8.17 -40.52
C ASP A 12 -4.46 -7.11 -41.50
N TYR A 13 -5.23 -6.06 -41.58
CA TYR A 13 -4.96 -4.84 -42.39
C TYR A 13 -4.81 -3.66 -41.46
N TYR A 14 -3.79 -2.84 -41.65
CA TYR A 14 -3.52 -1.68 -40.79
C TYR A 14 -3.61 -0.39 -41.61
N VAL A 15 -4.07 0.67 -40.96
CA VAL A 15 -4.04 2.04 -41.47
C VAL A 15 -3.87 3.02 -40.33
N LEU A 16 -3.19 4.14 -40.59
CA LEU A 16 -3.10 5.27 -39.67
C LEU A 16 -4.01 6.39 -40.17
N THR A 17 -4.62 7.11 -39.23
CA THR A 17 -5.36 8.35 -39.60
C THR A 17 -4.37 9.45 -39.94
N ASP A 18 -4.84 10.43 -40.70
CA ASP A 18 -4.15 11.71 -40.83
C ASP A 18 -4.32 12.62 -39.61
N SER A 19 -3.86 13.87 -39.69
CA SER A 19 -3.92 14.86 -38.62
C SER A 19 -5.33 15.30 -38.23
N ILE A 20 -6.31 15.13 -39.11
CA ILE A 20 -7.73 15.46 -38.92
C ILE A 20 -8.58 14.25 -38.58
N GLY A 21 -7.96 13.05 -38.47
CA GLY A 21 -8.64 11.82 -38.11
C GLY A 21 -9.24 11.05 -39.29
N PHE A 22 -8.96 11.44 -40.52
CA PHE A 22 -9.44 10.73 -41.71
C PHE A 22 -8.54 9.53 -42.04
N PHE A 23 -9.16 8.43 -42.52
CA PHE A 23 -8.48 7.25 -43.00
C PHE A 23 -9.24 6.65 -44.19
N SER A 24 -8.54 5.93 -45.06
CA SER A 24 -9.12 5.17 -46.14
C SER A 24 -8.33 3.87 -46.32
N LYS A 25 -9.00 2.74 -46.48
CA LYS A 25 -8.36 1.45 -46.67
C LYS A 25 -9.22 0.56 -47.55
N LYS A 26 -8.62 -0.06 -48.56
CA LYS A 26 -9.25 -1.14 -49.32
C LYS A 26 -9.02 -2.46 -48.62
N ILE A 27 -10.10 -3.15 -48.29
CA ILE A 27 -10.11 -4.46 -47.64
C ILE A 27 -11.15 -5.36 -48.28
N PRO A 28 -11.03 -6.69 -48.22
CA PRO A 28 -12.02 -7.61 -48.76
C PRO A 28 -13.39 -7.46 -48.08
N LEU A 29 -14.44 -7.80 -48.83
CA LEU A 29 -15.81 -7.87 -48.28
C LEU A 29 -15.93 -9.03 -47.31
N GLY A 30 -16.76 -8.89 -46.29
CA GLY A 30 -17.02 -9.91 -45.28
C GLY A 30 -17.17 -9.38 -43.87
N LYS A 31 -17.19 -10.28 -42.91
CA LYS A 31 -17.24 -9.92 -41.48
C LYS A 31 -15.90 -9.35 -41.02
N ILE A 32 -15.93 -8.15 -40.50
CA ILE A 32 -14.73 -7.42 -40.12
C ILE A 32 -14.73 -7.16 -38.59
N ASN A 33 -13.62 -7.46 -37.98
CA ASN A 33 -13.32 -6.97 -36.65
C ASN A 33 -12.43 -5.74 -36.76
N VAL A 34 -12.82 -4.65 -36.13
CA VAL A 34 -12.07 -3.39 -36.11
C VAL A 34 -11.59 -3.08 -34.71
N ALA A 35 -10.31 -2.81 -34.57
CA ALA A 35 -9.75 -2.24 -33.36
C ALA A 35 -9.13 -0.88 -33.67
N VAL A 36 -9.47 0.12 -32.84
CA VAL A 36 -8.98 1.48 -32.98
C VAL A 36 -8.23 1.87 -31.74
N LYS A 37 -6.97 2.25 -31.90
CA LYS A 37 -6.06 2.59 -30.81
C LYS A 37 -5.49 3.99 -30.98
N HIS A 38 -5.56 4.79 -29.94
CA HIS A 38 -4.93 6.10 -29.85
C HIS A 38 -4.34 6.29 -28.47
N GLN A 39 -3.22 7.02 -28.35
CA GLN A 39 -2.43 7.12 -27.11
C GLN A 39 -3.23 7.63 -25.90
N ASP A 40 -4.17 8.56 -26.09
CA ASP A 40 -4.91 9.22 -25.01
C ASP A 40 -6.38 8.81 -24.96
N TYR A 41 -6.75 7.71 -25.61
CA TYR A 41 -8.13 7.27 -25.73
C TYR A 41 -8.27 5.77 -25.45
N VAL A 42 -9.41 5.39 -24.91
CA VAL A 42 -9.75 3.98 -24.68
C VAL A 42 -9.81 3.24 -26.00
N GLU A 43 -9.11 2.12 -26.09
CA GLU A 43 -9.14 1.26 -27.29
C GLU A 43 -10.57 0.77 -27.53
N LYS A 44 -11.04 0.93 -28.77
CA LYS A 44 -12.41 0.58 -29.17
C LYS A 44 -12.42 -0.56 -30.15
N HIS A 45 -13.21 -1.59 -29.84
CA HIS A 45 -13.41 -2.77 -30.67
C HIS A 45 -14.87 -2.85 -31.11
N PHE A 46 -15.11 -3.17 -32.38
CA PHE A 46 -16.45 -3.42 -32.91
C PHE A 46 -16.43 -4.31 -34.15
N TYR A 47 -17.56 -4.89 -34.44
CA TYR A 47 -17.75 -5.80 -35.58
C TYR A 47 -18.81 -5.27 -36.50
N PHE A 48 -18.61 -5.44 -37.80
CA PHE A 48 -19.64 -5.20 -38.79
C PHE A 48 -19.43 -6.05 -40.02
N ASP A 49 -20.47 -6.18 -40.86
CA ASP A 49 -20.41 -6.92 -42.11
C ASP A 49 -20.25 -5.92 -43.27
N LEU A 50 -19.10 -5.96 -43.94
CA LEU A 50 -18.81 -5.10 -45.07
C LEU A 50 -19.28 -5.77 -46.34
N SER A 51 -20.44 -5.31 -46.87
CA SER A 51 -21.04 -5.81 -48.13
C SER A 51 -20.83 -4.86 -49.32
N LYS A 52 -20.42 -3.62 -49.07
CA LYS A 52 -20.17 -2.56 -50.08
C LYS A 52 -19.26 -1.49 -49.51
N ASP A 53 -18.79 -0.59 -50.37
CA ASP A 53 -18.04 0.57 -49.90
C ASP A 53 -18.84 1.33 -48.85
N THR A 54 -18.21 1.52 -47.71
CA THR A 54 -18.88 2.02 -46.50
C THR A 54 -18.05 3.14 -45.85
N LEU A 55 -18.76 4.19 -45.46
CA LEU A 55 -18.18 5.26 -44.64
C LEU A 55 -18.56 5.05 -43.19
N ILE A 56 -17.57 5.04 -42.32
CA ILE A 56 -17.77 4.88 -40.89
C ILE A 56 -17.20 6.07 -40.12
N SER A 57 -17.91 6.50 -39.10
CA SER A 57 -17.43 7.51 -38.16
C SER A 57 -17.26 6.85 -36.81
N ILE A 58 -16.05 7.00 -36.19
CA ILE A 58 -15.69 6.34 -34.95
C ILE A 58 -15.39 7.41 -33.93
N SER A 59 -16.18 7.47 -32.87
CA SER A 59 -15.92 8.31 -31.72
C SER A 59 -15.14 7.51 -30.69
N LEU A 60 -14.04 8.07 -30.22
CA LEU A 60 -13.21 7.52 -29.11
C LEU A 60 -13.49 8.29 -27.84
N GLU A 61 -13.54 7.58 -26.73
CA GLU A 61 -13.62 8.16 -25.39
C GLU A 61 -12.21 8.44 -24.88
N LYS A 62 -11.99 9.66 -24.41
CA LYS A 62 -10.70 10.04 -23.85
C LYS A 62 -10.42 9.19 -22.61
N GLU A 63 -9.29 8.51 -22.59
CA GLU A 63 -8.84 7.80 -21.42
C GLU A 63 -8.62 8.82 -20.29
N ARG A 64 -9.48 8.80 -19.28
CA ARG A 64 -9.23 9.53 -18.06
C ARG A 64 -8.12 8.76 -17.34
N SER A 65 -6.88 9.12 -17.62
CA SER A 65 -5.78 8.74 -16.77
C SER A 65 -6.02 9.37 -15.39
N VAL A 66 -6.83 8.70 -14.59
CA VAL A 66 -6.61 8.78 -13.16
C VAL A 66 -5.23 8.14 -13.01
N LEU A 67 -4.22 8.96 -12.78
CA LEU A 67 -2.95 8.48 -12.30
C LEU A 67 -3.28 7.73 -11.01
N ASN A 68 -3.58 6.45 -11.14
CA ASN A 68 -3.48 5.56 -10.03
C ASN A 68 -2.06 5.78 -9.55
N GLU A 69 -1.92 6.26 -8.33
CA GLU A 69 -0.67 6.29 -7.62
C GLU A 69 0.05 5.01 -8.00
N VAL A 70 1.18 5.15 -8.70
CA VAL A 70 2.01 4.01 -9.05
C VAL A 70 2.50 3.51 -7.71
N ILE A 71 1.74 2.63 -7.10
CA ILE A 71 2.22 1.80 -6.02
C ILE A 71 3.25 0.93 -6.71
N ILE A 72 4.51 1.38 -6.65
CA ILE A 72 5.64 0.53 -6.96
C ILE A 72 5.54 -0.58 -5.92
N THR A 73 4.85 -1.62 -6.23
CA THR A 73 4.94 -2.89 -5.52
C THR A 73 6.32 -3.43 -5.84
N ASN A 74 7.31 -2.84 -5.17
CA ASN A 74 8.60 -3.45 -5.08
C ASN A 74 8.33 -4.83 -4.48
N THR A 75 8.66 -5.87 -5.22
CA THR A 75 8.62 -7.26 -4.77
C THR A 75 9.06 -7.28 -3.32
N LYS A 76 8.15 -7.68 -2.42
CA LYS A 76 8.33 -7.68 -0.97
C LYS A 76 9.67 -8.29 -0.62
N LYS A 77 10.69 -7.46 -0.47
CA LYS A 77 11.85 -7.85 0.33
C LYS A 77 11.34 -7.79 1.77
N ALA A 78 11.27 -8.94 2.42
CA ALA A 78 11.04 -9.02 3.86
C ALA A 78 11.95 -7.98 4.54
N GLY A 79 11.36 -6.99 5.20
CA GLY A 79 12.13 -5.95 5.84
C GLY A 79 11.47 -4.58 5.86
N ILE A 80 12.25 -3.62 6.30
CA ILE A 80 11.85 -2.21 6.37
C ILE A 80 11.85 -1.60 4.97
N THR A 81 10.73 -1.11 4.52
CA THR A 81 10.60 -0.39 3.24
C THR A 81 10.80 1.10 3.47
N ASN A 82 11.82 1.66 2.83
CA ASN A 82 12.02 3.10 2.80
C ASN A 82 11.09 3.70 1.73
N LEU A 83 10.13 4.49 2.18
CA LEU A 83 9.31 5.32 1.32
C LEU A 83 10.01 6.68 1.10
N SER A 84 9.68 7.38 0.02
CA SER A 84 10.27 8.70 -0.25
C SER A 84 10.01 9.69 0.90
N GLY A 85 10.92 10.64 1.13
CA GLY A 85 10.73 11.72 2.09
C GLY A 85 11.03 11.40 3.55
N GLY A 86 11.67 10.25 3.87
CA GLY A 86 12.01 9.87 5.25
C GLY A 86 10.92 9.09 5.97
N LYS A 87 9.93 8.63 5.24
CA LYS A 87 8.88 7.73 5.71
C LYS A 87 9.34 6.28 5.58
N LEU A 88 9.14 5.50 6.64
CA LEU A 88 9.40 4.06 6.70
C LEU A 88 8.06 3.33 6.87
N SER A 89 7.92 2.17 6.27
CA SER A 89 6.84 1.25 6.54
C SER A 89 7.40 -0.16 6.69
N PHE A 90 6.91 -0.92 7.64
CA PHE A 90 7.28 -2.31 7.84
C PHE A 90 6.16 -3.11 8.49
N SER A 91 6.11 -4.38 8.14
CA SER A 91 5.24 -5.37 8.77
C SER A 91 6.01 -6.09 9.88
N LEU A 92 5.42 -6.22 11.05
CA LEU A 92 6.05 -6.96 12.16
C LEU A 92 6.29 -8.43 11.84
N LYS A 93 5.43 -9.04 11.02
CA LYS A 93 5.61 -10.43 10.58
C LYS A 93 6.84 -10.64 9.69
N GLU A 94 7.28 -9.59 9.01
CA GLU A 94 8.46 -9.64 8.13
C GLU A 94 9.77 -9.39 8.89
N LEU A 95 9.68 -8.93 10.13
CA LEU A 95 10.81 -8.66 11.01
C LEU A 95 11.13 -9.86 11.92
N VAL A 96 11.12 -11.06 11.38
CA VAL A 96 11.28 -12.33 12.12
C VAL A 96 12.58 -12.42 12.93
N ASN A 97 13.57 -11.59 12.66
CA ASN A 97 14.89 -11.61 13.31
C ASN A 97 15.17 -10.38 14.19
N VAL A 98 14.14 -9.65 14.60
CA VAL A 98 14.38 -8.52 15.51
C VAL A 98 14.67 -9.04 16.90
N PRO A 99 15.74 -8.57 17.55
CA PRO A 99 16.04 -8.94 18.93
C PRO A 99 14.85 -8.62 19.83
N THR A 100 14.27 -9.63 20.43
CA THR A 100 13.24 -9.46 21.43
C THR A 100 13.91 -9.17 22.75
N VAL A 101 13.59 -8.05 23.37
CA VAL A 101 14.02 -7.76 24.73
C VAL A 101 13.10 -8.52 25.68
N LEU A 102 13.66 -9.46 26.44
CA LEU A 102 12.93 -10.23 27.46
C LEU A 102 11.73 -11.03 26.93
N GLY A 103 11.76 -11.40 25.65
CA GLY A 103 10.74 -12.25 25.02
C GLY A 103 9.58 -11.51 24.37
N THR A 104 9.56 -10.18 24.38
CA THR A 104 8.53 -9.38 23.68
C THR A 104 9.16 -8.52 22.58
N THR A 105 8.50 -8.45 21.44
CA THR A 105 8.90 -7.54 20.36
C THR A 105 8.46 -6.13 20.70
N ASP A 106 9.40 -5.18 20.70
CA ASP A 106 9.10 -3.78 20.96
C ASP A 106 9.34 -2.92 19.70
N ILE A 107 8.28 -2.35 19.18
CA ILE A 107 8.32 -1.47 17.99
C ILE A 107 9.21 -0.25 18.27
N ILE A 108 9.18 0.31 19.47
CA ILE A 108 9.99 1.48 19.82
C ILE A 108 11.48 1.15 19.71
N LYS A 109 11.89 -0.01 20.18
CA LYS A 109 13.27 -0.49 20.04
C LYS A 109 13.67 -0.67 18.57
N ILE A 110 12.75 -1.16 17.73
CA ILE A 110 12.98 -1.25 16.29
C ILE A 110 13.17 0.14 15.67
N LEU A 111 12.32 1.10 16.03
CA LEU A 111 12.42 2.47 15.55
C LEU A 111 13.71 3.15 15.99
N GLN A 112 14.20 2.88 17.19
CA GLN A 112 15.48 3.38 17.70
C GLN A 112 16.69 2.90 16.90
N LEU A 113 16.58 1.76 16.18
CA LEU A 113 17.62 1.27 15.27
C LEU A 113 17.63 1.97 13.92
N THR A 114 16.62 2.82 13.63
CA THR A 114 16.55 3.49 12.33
C THR A 114 17.44 4.74 12.27
N PRO A 115 18.05 5.05 11.12
CA PRO A 115 18.88 6.24 10.98
C PRO A 115 18.13 7.52 11.36
N GLY A 116 18.79 8.41 12.14
CA GLY A 116 18.20 9.68 12.58
C GLY A 116 17.29 9.56 13.80
N VAL A 117 17.24 8.41 14.45
CA VAL A 117 16.64 8.23 15.76
C VAL A 117 17.74 7.95 16.76
N GLN A 118 17.74 8.69 17.85
CA GLN A 118 18.72 8.51 18.93
C GLN A 118 18.13 7.62 20.03
N ASN A 119 18.96 6.74 20.56
CA ASN A 119 18.67 5.93 21.72
C ASN A 119 19.39 6.55 22.93
N SER A 120 18.67 6.80 24.00
CA SER A 120 19.26 7.33 25.24
C SER A 120 19.39 6.27 26.35
N GLY A 121 19.62 5.01 25.97
CA GLY A 121 19.84 3.87 26.87
C GLY A 121 18.83 2.74 26.72
N ASP A 122 19.23 1.54 27.15
CA ASP A 122 18.46 0.30 26.91
C ASP A 122 17.12 0.25 27.65
N ALA A 123 17.01 0.93 28.79
CA ALA A 123 15.79 1.01 29.60
C ALA A 123 14.90 2.21 29.20
N ASN A 124 15.16 2.88 28.08
CA ASN A 124 14.42 4.06 27.68
C ASN A 124 13.45 3.71 26.53
N GLY A 125 12.15 3.77 26.81
CA GLY A 125 11.06 3.58 25.84
C GLY A 125 10.68 4.83 25.05
N TYR A 126 11.55 5.84 24.94
CA TYR A 126 11.28 7.09 24.24
C TYR A 126 11.97 7.18 22.89
N LEU A 127 11.40 7.97 21.98
CA LEU A 127 11.98 8.28 20.68
C LEU A 127 12.55 9.70 20.69
N TYR A 128 13.80 9.83 20.26
CA TYR A 128 14.46 11.12 20.01
C TYR A 128 14.75 11.19 18.50
N VAL A 129 13.88 11.82 17.75
CA VAL A 129 13.95 11.82 16.28
C VAL A 129 14.48 13.14 15.81
N ARG A 130 15.59 13.09 15.05
CA ARG A 130 16.24 14.28 14.43
C ARG A 130 16.49 15.43 15.42
N GLY A 131 16.92 15.08 16.64
CA GLY A 131 17.21 16.07 17.70
C GLY A 131 15.96 16.61 18.41
N GLY A 132 14.79 16.07 18.14
CA GLY A 132 13.57 16.42 18.87
C GLY A 132 13.43 15.64 20.17
N ASP A 133 12.75 16.23 21.15
CA ASP A 133 12.43 15.60 22.42
C ASP A 133 11.34 14.53 22.30
N PRO A 134 11.21 13.61 23.26
CA PRO A 134 10.17 12.58 23.25
C PRO A 134 8.76 13.13 23.08
N GLY A 135 8.45 14.26 23.71
CA GLY A 135 7.16 14.94 23.59
C GLY A 135 6.86 15.51 22.20
N HIS A 136 7.85 15.60 21.31
CA HIS A 136 7.68 16.06 19.94
C HIS A 136 7.24 14.97 18.97
N ASN A 137 7.11 13.73 19.41
CA ASN A 137 6.69 12.61 18.57
C ASN A 137 5.23 12.27 18.81
N ALA A 138 4.49 12.04 17.71
CA ALA A 138 3.14 11.52 17.76
C ALA A 138 3.17 10.01 17.64
N ILE A 139 2.43 9.31 18.50
CA ILE A 139 2.14 7.90 18.31
C ILE A 139 0.64 7.73 18.21
N LEU A 140 0.23 7.04 17.18
CA LEU A 140 -1.17 6.84 16.83
C LEU A 140 -1.44 5.34 16.74
N TYR A 141 -2.47 4.88 17.40
CA TYR A 141 -3.02 3.55 17.22
C TYR A 141 -4.31 3.66 16.41
N SER A 142 -4.31 3.14 15.20
CA SER A 142 -5.45 3.27 14.27
C SER A 142 -5.93 4.72 14.07
N GLY A 143 -5.00 5.68 14.05
CA GLY A 143 -5.29 7.11 13.91
C GLY A 143 -5.64 7.84 15.22
N THR A 144 -5.76 7.13 16.33
CA THR A 144 -6.03 7.71 17.65
C THR A 144 -4.72 7.98 18.40
N PRO A 145 -4.48 9.19 18.92
CA PRO A 145 -3.28 9.50 19.69
C PRO A 145 -3.16 8.64 20.96
N VAL A 146 -1.97 8.13 21.20
CA VAL A 146 -1.63 7.39 22.41
C VAL A 146 -0.60 8.18 23.20
N TYR A 147 -0.88 8.37 24.48
CA TYR A 147 0.00 9.04 25.43
C TYR A 147 0.60 7.97 26.36
N GLY A 148 1.91 7.84 26.37
CA GLY A 148 2.59 6.79 27.14
C GLY A 148 2.81 5.53 26.29
N MET A 149 4.04 5.38 25.83
CA MET A 149 4.43 4.34 24.87
C MET A 149 4.81 3.02 25.52
N SER A 150 5.06 3.06 26.80
CA SER A 150 5.59 1.93 27.53
C SER A 150 5.18 1.98 28.99
N HIS A 151 5.16 0.80 29.61
CA HIS A 151 4.99 0.62 31.05
C HIS A 151 6.33 0.33 31.72
N LEU A 152 6.39 0.50 33.02
CA LEU A 152 7.53 0.15 33.85
C LEU A 152 8.87 0.68 33.32
N LEU A 153 9.00 2.02 33.27
CA LEU A 153 10.23 2.71 32.88
C LEU A 153 10.71 2.40 31.42
N GLY A 154 9.82 2.04 30.54
CA GLY A 154 10.17 1.78 29.14
C GLY A 154 10.49 0.31 28.81
N ILE A 155 10.26 -0.61 29.74
CA ILE A 155 10.59 -2.03 29.56
C ILE A 155 9.50 -2.76 28.76
N PHE A 156 8.22 -2.44 28.97
CA PHE A 156 7.11 -3.11 28.34
C PHE A 156 6.34 -2.17 27.40
N PRO A 157 6.07 -2.60 26.15
CA PRO A 157 5.19 -1.85 25.26
C PRO A 157 3.75 -1.86 25.81
N PHE A 158 2.99 -0.77 25.53
CA PHE A 158 1.59 -0.68 25.93
C PHE A 158 0.64 -1.49 25.01
N TYR A 159 1.14 -1.98 23.90
CA TYR A 159 0.38 -2.66 22.87
C TYR A 159 0.80 -4.11 22.71
N ASN A 160 -0.15 -4.93 22.26
CA ASN A 160 0.14 -6.29 21.84
C ASN A 160 0.58 -6.27 20.35
N THR A 161 1.80 -6.72 20.08
CA THR A 161 2.37 -6.74 18.74
C THR A 161 1.65 -7.66 17.76
N ASP A 162 1.00 -8.72 18.26
CA ASP A 162 0.24 -9.65 17.43
C ASP A 162 -0.98 -8.99 16.77
N HIS A 163 -1.49 -7.91 17.37
CA HIS A 163 -2.59 -7.12 16.83
C HIS A 163 -2.16 -6.11 15.77
N ILE A 164 -0.86 -5.84 15.66
CA ILE A 164 -0.32 -4.83 14.74
C ILE A 164 0.12 -5.52 13.46
N LYS A 165 -0.46 -5.10 12.34
CA LYS A 165 -0.10 -5.58 11.02
C LYS A 165 1.10 -4.82 10.45
N GLU A 166 1.06 -3.50 10.56
CA GLU A 166 2.00 -2.60 9.90
C GLU A 166 2.30 -1.40 10.78
N VAL A 167 3.53 -0.94 10.71
CA VAL A 167 4.00 0.27 11.35
C VAL A 167 4.42 1.25 10.28
N GLU A 168 3.85 2.43 10.27
CA GLU A 168 4.30 3.55 9.47
C GLU A 168 5.02 4.55 10.36
N PHE A 169 6.23 4.94 9.99
CA PHE A 169 7.05 5.89 10.72
C PHE A 169 7.50 7.02 9.80
N ASP A 170 7.03 8.22 10.06
CA ASP A 170 7.39 9.42 9.33
C ASP A 170 8.29 10.30 10.17
N LYS A 171 9.53 10.49 9.70
CA LYS A 171 10.57 11.31 10.35
C LYS A 171 10.67 12.72 9.79
N SER A 172 10.02 13.01 8.67
CA SER A 172 10.31 14.24 7.91
C SER A 172 9.29 15.34 8.10
N SER A 173 8.05 14.99 8.15
CA SER A 173 6.95 15.92 8.42
C SER A 173 5.70 15.08 8.74
N SER A 174 4.97 15.50 9.73
CA SER A 174 3.65 14.91 9.92
C SER A 174 2.78 15.26 8.71
N ASN A 175 2.07 14.27 8.19
CA ASN A 175 0.98 14.53 7.27
C ASN A 175 0.07 15.62 7.89
N SER A 176 -0.43 16.56 7.10
CA SER A 176 -1.33 17.62 7.55
C SER A 176 -2.54 17.12 8.35
N LYS A 177 -2.87 15.84 8.21
CA LYS A 177 -3.87 15.12 9.01
C LYS A 177 -3.48 14.98 10.49
N TYR A 178 -2.19 14.94 10.80
CA TYR A 178 -1.66 14.67 12.15
C TYR A 178 -0.84 15.86 12.64
N GLY A 179 -1.52 16.88 13.17
CA GLY A 179 -0.87 18.06 13.72
C GLY A 179 -0.47 17.91 15.20
N GLY A 180 0.14 18.96 15.74
CA GLY A 180 0.43 19.08 17.17
C GLY A 180 1.72 18.45 17.66
N ARG A 181 2.56 17.89 16.78
CA ARG A 181 3.88 17.35 17.08
C ARG A 181 4.91 17.81 16.05
N LEU A 182 6.16 17.97 16.49
CA LEU A 182 7.18 18.67 15.71
C LEU A 182 8.21 17.75 15.04
N SER A 183 8.38 16.52 15.53
CA SER A 183 9.52 15.69 15.14
C SER A 183 9.13 14.50 14.29
N SER A 184 8.25 13.64 14.75
CA SER A 184 7.84 12.46 14.00
C SER A 184 6.41 12.03 14.27
N THR A 185 5.90 11.20 13.36
CA THR A 185 4.61 10.52 13.52
C THR A 185 4.81 9.03 13.32
N THR A 186 4.45 8.23 14.31
CA THR A 186 4.42 6.76 14.25
C THR A 186 2.97 6.32 14.25
N GLN A 187 2.57 5.55 13.25
CA GLN A 187 1.24 4.99 13.16
C GLN A 187 1.28 3.47 13.27
N LEU A 188 0.58 2.95 14.26
CA LEU A 188 0.40 1.52 14.46
C LEU A 188 -0.93 1.11 13.84
N LEU A 189 -0.87 0.33 12.78
CA LEU A 189 -2.03 -0.13 12.02
C LEU A 189 -2.41 -1.53 12.47
N PRO A 190 -3.61 -1.71 13.03
CA PRO A 190 -4.06 -3.02 13.48
C PRO A 190 -4.35 -3.96 12.31
N ASN A 191 -4.33 -5.24 12.61
CA ASN A 191 -4.79 -6.25 11.67
C ASN A 191 -6.31 -6.13 11.47
N LYS A 192 -6.72 -5.70 10.28
CA LYS A 192 -8.14 -5.55 9.91
C LYS A 192 -8.71 -6.79 9.20
N ILE A 193 -7.90 -7.82 9.01
CA ILE A 193 -8.34 -9.06 8.37
C ILE A 193 -9.16 -9.84 9.38
N LEU A 194 -10.40 -10.15 9.02
CA LEU A 194 -11.24 -11.02 9.84
C LEU A 194 -10.59 -12.40 10.00
N PRO A 195 -10.50 -12.94 11.23
CA PRO A 195 -9.99 -14.28 11.41
C PRO A 195 -10.93 -15.28 10.72
N SER A 196 -10.36 -16.21 9.95
CA SER A 196 -11.14 -17.23 9.23
C SER A 196 -11.44 -18.45 10.10
N TYR A 197 -10.68 -18.63 11.18
CA TYR A 197 -10.79 -19.74 12.13
C TYR A 197 -10.36 -19.30 13.53
N PHE A 198 -10.73 -20.09 14.52
CA PHE A 198 -10.24 -19.88 15.87
C PHE A 198 -8.73 -20.15 15.96
N SER A 199 -7.99 -19.21 16.49
CA SER A 199 -6.54 -19.35 16.69
C SER A 199 -6.12 -18.83 18.05
N ILE A 200 -5.14 -19.48 18.63
CA ILE A 200 -4.46 -19.09 19.86
C ILE A 200 -2.98 -18.91 19.52
N GLN A 201 -2.44 -17.78 19.87
CA GLN A 201 -1.01 -17.49 19.79
C GLN A 201 -0.55 -17.05 21.17
N GLY A 202 0.65 -17.43 21.55
CA GLY A 202 1.18 -17.05 22.85
C GLY A 202 2.68 -16.96 22.83
N ASN A 203 3.21 -16.11 23.71
CA ASN A 203 4.62 -15.97 23.98
C ASN A 203 4.83 -16.03 25.50
N ILE A 204 5.77 -16.85 25.92
CA ILE A 204 6.16 -16.97 27.33
C ILE A 204 7.56 -16.38 27.47
N GLY A 205 7.66 -15.23 28.10
CA GLY A 205 8.93 -14.56 28.41
C GLY A 205 9.27 -14.62 29.91
N VAL A 206 10.50 -14.25 30.22
CA VAL A 206 10.98 -14.25 31.61
C VAL A 206 10.24 -13.23 32.49
N LEU A 207 9.88 -12.09 31.94
CA LEU A 207 9.21 -10.99 32.64
C LEU A 207 7.75 -10.78 32.27
N ALA A 208 7.33 -11.23 31.10
CA ALA A 208 5.96 -11.08 30.64
C ALA A 208 5.56 -12.25 29.76
N SER A 209 4.33 -12.69 29.90
CA SER A 209 3.72 -13.67 29.01
C SER A 209 2.49 -13.02 28.35
N GLN A 210 2.29 -13.35 27.08
CA GLN A 210 1.24 -12.80 26.25
C GLN A 210 0.47 -13.93 25.61
N VAL A 211 -0.84 -13.81 25.55
CA VAL A 211 -1.73 -14.73 24.83
C VAL A 211 -2.67 -13.91 23.97
N THR A 212 -2.76 -14.26 22.71
CA THR A 212 -3.67 -13.65 21.75
C THR A 212 -4.67 -14.68 21.29
N LEU A 213 -5.95 -14.37 21.41
CA LEU A 213 -7.05 -15.16 20.91
C LEU A 213 -7.67 -14.47 19.72
N ALA A 214 -7.92 -15.18 18.64
CA ALA A 214 -8.66 -14.66 17.50
C ALA A 214 -9.71 -15.66 17.02
N ALA A 215 -10.94 -15.19 16.76
CA ALA A 215 -12.00 -16.02 16.22
C ALA A 215 -13.00 -15.23 15.37
N PRO A 216 -13.60 -15.88 14.34
CA PRO A 216 -14.75 -15.32 13.67
C PRO A 216 -16.00 -15.50 14.56
N ILE A 217 -16.84 -14.46 14.62
CA ILE A 217 -18.18 -14.54 15.24
C ILE A 217 -19.20 -14.90 14.13
N ASN A 218 -19.03 -14.26 12.97
CA ASN A 218 -19.83 -14.53 11.77
C ASN A 218 -19.04 -14.12 10.53
N SER A 219 -19.65 -14.20 9.34
CA SER A 219 -18.99 -13.86 8.06
C SER A 219 -18.53 -12.39 7.93
N LYS A 220 -18.96 -11.50 8.83
CA LYS A 220 -18.66 -10.07 8.77
C LYS A 220 -17.97 -9.55 10.04
N THR A 221 -17.90 -10.34 11.09
CA THR A 221 -17.42 -9.92 12.41
C THR A 221 -16.52 -10.99 13.01
N GLY A 222 -15.41 -10.57 13.56
CA GLY A 222 -14.48 -11.39 14.34
C GLY A 222 -13.89 -10.56 15.48
N PHE A 223 -13.15 -11.21 16.35
CA PHE A 223 -12.46 -10.55 17.44
C PHE A 223 -11.00 -11.00 17.54
N TYR A 224 -10.21 -10.13 18.13
CA TYR A 224 -8.86 -10.36 18.63
C TYR A 224 -8.81 -9.86 20.08
N ILE A 225 -8.30 -10.67 20.99
CA ILE A 225 -8.12 -10.35 22.41
C ILE A 225 -6.70 -10.69 22.82
#